data_573921ea78747613f01bd3afdb617aff
#
_entry.id   573921ea78747613f01bd3afdb617aff
#
_cell.length_a   1.000
_cell.length_b   1.000
_cell.length_c   1.000
_cell.angle_alpha   90.00
_cell.angle_beta   90.00
_cell.angle_gamma   90.00
#
_symmetry.space_group_name_H-M   'P 1'
#
loop_
_entity.id
_entity.type
_entity.pdbx_description
1 polymer ?
#
loop_
_entity_poly.entity_id
_entity_poly.type
_entity_poly.pdbx_seq_one_letter_code
_entity_poly.pdbx_strand_id
1 'polypeptide(L)'
;SIFSNKYVSSKLNSYKIYKMLRNKINLQNLFYIFIAIHLILWTLIPSLTNNNLPLDTIEHLAWGSNLDWGFNKHPPAVAFFLEVFYQIFGSQDWAYYLLCQIFVVIAFIVVFKFAEELFKNKTLSLISVLLLEGVYFYNFTTPEFNVNICQLPFWALCVYYSWRLFDKHQINFKDCFLLGLFAGIGFLSKYLFIYLLIA
;
A
#
# COMPACT_ATOMS: atom_id res chain seq x y z
N SER A 1 8.82 41.11 37.67
CA SER A 1 7.74 41.28 36.67
C SER A 1 8.24 41.24 35.22
N ILE A 2 9.47 41.68 34.93
CA ILE A 2 10.07 41.69 33.54
C ILE A 2 10.37 40.27 32.99
N PHE A 3 10.76 39.33 33.85
CA PHE A 3 11.05 37.93 33.45
C PHE A 3 9.79 37.17 33.05
N SER A 4 8.64 37.44 33.68
CA SER A 4 7.37 36.82 33.31
C SER A 4 6.89 37.20 31.92
N ASN A 5 7.06 38.48 31.53
CA ASN A 5 6.65 38.98 30.23
C ASN A 5 7.51 38.41 29.05
N LYS A 6 8.81 38.20 29.29
CA LYS A 6 9.71 37.64 28.29
C LYS A 6 9.39 36.17 28.01
N TYR A 7 9.05 35.39 29.07
CA TYR A 7 8.70 33.98 28.94
C TYR A 7 7.35 33.77 28.20
N VAL A 8 6.36 34.61 28.53
CA VAL A 8 5.04 34.58 27.88
C VAL A 8 5.18 34.97 26.40
N SER A 9 5.98 36.03 26.09
CA SER A 9 6.24 36.46 24.71
C SER A 9 6.95 35.38 23.88
N SER A 10 7.93 34.67 24.43
CA SER A 10 8.63 33.58 23.72
C SER A 10 7.70 32.41 23.42
N LYS A 11 6.84 32.00 24.36
CA LYS A 11 5.81 30.97 24.14
C LYS A 11 4.79 31.37 23.07
N LEU A 12 4.36 32.64 23.06
CA LEU A 12 3.42 33.16 22.09
C LEU A 12 4.03 33.17 20.67
N ASN A 13 5.31 33.50 20.57
CA ASN A 13 6.05 33.52 19.31
C ASN A 13 6.31 32.12 18.76
N SER A 14 6.66 31.16 19.64
CA SER A 14 6.80 29.74 19.30
C SER A 14 5.46 29.16 18.82
N TYR A 15 4.36 29.50 19.50
CA TYR A 15 3.01 29.07 19.08
C TYR A 15 2.59 29.67 17.73
N LYS A 16 2.89 30.95 17.47
CA LYS A 16 2.64 31.59 16.16
C LYS A 16 3.45 30.95 15.05
N ILE A 17 4.73 30.68 15.29
CA ILE A 17 5.62 30.01 14.32
C ILE A 17 5.12 28.59 14.05
N TYR A 18 4.76 27.82 15.09
CA TYR A 18 4.17 26.49 14.95
C TYR A 18 2.86 26.52 14.14
N LYS A 19 1.98 27.49 14.42
CA LYS A 19 0.71 27.66 13.69
C LYS A 19 0.94 28.05 12.22
N MET A 20 1.94 28.90 11.94
CA MET A 20 2.32 29.28 10.55
C MET A 20 2.93 28.10 9.78
N LEU A 21 3.80 27.31 10.41
CA LEU A 21 4.39 26.11 9.80
C LEU A 21 3.31 25.06 9.55
N ARG A 22 2.41 24.83 10.51
CA ARG A 22 1.28 23.89 10.37
C ARG A 22 0.33 24.28 9.24
N ASN A 23 0.11 25.59 9.00
CA ASN A 23 -0.75 26.05 7.91
C ASN A 23 -0.06 26.00 6.53
N LYS A 24 1.27 25.83 6.47
CA LYS A 24 2.02 25.73 5.20
C LYS A 24 2.23 24.28 4.74
N ILE A 25 2.17 23.29 5.65
CA ILE A 25 2.38 21.89 5.29
C ILE A 25 1.04 21.27 4.91
N ASN A 26 0.83 21.05 3.63
CA ASN A 26 -0.27 20.23 3.16
C ASN A 26 0.09 18.76 3.39
N LEU A 27 -0.49 18.14 4.45
CA LEU A 27 -0.22 16.74 4.82
C LEU A 27 -0.55 15.75 3.70
N GLN A 28 -1.49 16.11 2.83
CA GLN A 28 -1.81 15.29 1.68
C GLN A 28 -0.70 15.32 0.62
N ASN A 29 -0.11 16.48 0.38
CA ASN A 29 1.06 16.57 -0.51
C ASN A 29 2.27 15.84 0.09
N LEU A 30 2.46 15.90 1.40
CA LEU A 30 3.51 15.14 2.07
C LEU A 30 3.31 13.62 1.91
N PHE A 31 2.08 13.14 2.00
CA PHE A 31 1.75 11.76 1.71
C PHE A 31 2.08 11.38 0.26
N TYR A 32 1.70 12.20 -0.73
CA TYR A 32 2.02 11.91 -2.13
C TYR A 32 3.52 11.94 -2.42
N ILE A 33 4.26 12.84 -1.80
CA ILE A 33 5.73 12.86 -1.89
C ILE A 33 6.32 11.59 -1.29
N PHE A 34 5.82 11.17 -0.12
CA PHE A 34 6.26 9.94 0.54
C PHE A 34 6.06 8.71 -0.35
N ILE A 35 4.85 8.48 -0.89
CA ILE A 35 4.58 7.30 -1.74
C ILE A 35 5.37 7.35 -3.05
N ALA A 36 5.62 8.54 -3.61
CA ALA A 36 6.46 8.69 -4.81
C ALA A 36 7.93 8.33 -4.51
N ILE A 37 8.46 8.78 -3.38
CA ILE A 37 9.82 8.44 -2.94
C ILE A 37 9.93 6.93 -2.68
N HIS A 38 8.97 6.34 -1.97
CA HIS A 38 8.91 4.90 -1.72
C HIS A 38 8.93 4.11 -3.04
N LEU A 39 8.02 4.42 -3.96
CA LEU A 39 7.93 3.77 -5.26
C LEU A 39 9.25 3.85 -6.04
N ILE A 40 9.86 5.04 -6.09
CA ILE A 40 11.12 5.26 -6.82
C ILE A 40 12.27 4.49 -6.17
N LEU A 41 12.45 4.62 -4.86
CA LEU A 41 13.59 4.00 -4.15
C LEU A 41 13.51 2.47 -4.21
N TRP A 42 12.35 1.88 -3.88
CA TRP A 42 12.17 0.43 -3.86
C TRP A 42 12.02 -0.21 -5.25
N THR A 43 11.88 0.60 -6.31
CA THR A 43 12.03 0.13 -7.70
C THR A 43 13.49 0.23 -8.14
N LEU A 44 14.14 1.38 -7.93
CA LEU A 44 15.49 1.62 -8.47
C LEU A 44 16.57 0.84 -7.73
N ILE A 45 16.53 0.79 -6.39
CA ILE A 45 17.57 0.12 -5.62
C ILE A 45 17.72 -1.34 -6.04
N PRO A 46 16.68 -2.19 -5.99
CA PRO A 46 16.83 -3.59 -6.40
C PRO A 46 17.16 -3.73 -7.91
N SER A 47 16.66 -2.82 -8.76
CA SER A 47 17.00 -2.82 -10.19
C SER A 47 18.47 -2.57 -10.48
N LEU A 48 19.17 -1.84 -9.60
CA LEU A 48 20.59 -1.50 -9.77
C LEU A 48 21.53 -2.44 -8.99
N THR A 49 21.04 -3.10 -7.94
CA THR A 49 21.87 -3.92 -7.05
C THR A 49 21.74 -5.41 -7.28
N ASN A 50 20.60 -5.88 -7.79
CA ASN A 50 20.34 -7.29 -8.01
C ASN A 50 20.76 -7.68 -9.45
N ASN A 51 21.40 -8.83 -9.58
CA ASN A 51 21.78 -9.38 -10.88
C ASN A 51 20.70 -10.25 -11.50
N ASN A 52 19.71 -10.68 -10.72
CA ASN A 52 18.60 -11.53 -11.15
C ASN A 52 17.34 -11.17 -10.38
N LEU A 53 16.18 -11.49 -10.95
CA LEU A 53 14.91 -11.44 -10.23
C LEU A 53 14.88 -12.47 -9.09
N PRO A 54 14.13 -12.20 -8.01
CA PRO A 54 13.87 -13.16 -6.95
C PRO A 54 13.18 -14.43 -7.46
N LEU A 55 13.40 -15.54 -6.75
CA LEU A 55 12.99 -16.87 -7.18
C LEU A 55 11.49 -17.00 -7.42
N ASP A 56 10.67 -16.54 -6.47
CA ASP A 56 9.21 -16.62 -6.61
C ASP A 56 8.70 -15.81 -7.80
N THR A 57 9.33 -14.66 -8.11
CA THR A 57 8.96 -13.85 -9.29
C THR A 57 9.25 -14.61 -10.57
N ILE A 58 10.40 -15.28 -10.68
CA ILE A 58 10.77 -16.10 -11.86
C ILE A 58 9.82 -17.29 -12.01
N GLU A 59 9.50 -17.99 -10.92
CA GLU A 59 8.57 -19.12 -10.92
C GLU A 59 7.18 -18.69 -11.43
N HIS A 60 6.65 -17.58 -10.92
CA HIS A 60 5.35 -17.08 -11.36
C HIS A 60 5.34 -16.52 -12.78
N LEU A 61 6.46 -15.97 -13.27
CA LEU A 61 6.62 -15.60 -14.69
C LEU A 61 6.55 -16.82 -15.59
N ALA A 62 7.22 -17.92 -15.20
CA ALA A 62 7.14 -19.16 -15.95
C ALA A 62 5.71 -19.74 -16.00
N TRP A 63 4.94 -19.59 -14.90
CA TRP A 63 3.53 -20.00 -14.89
C TRP A 63 2.64 -19.08 -15.71
N GLY A 64 2.94 -17.78 -15.73
CA GLY A 64 2.18 -16.78 -16.51
C GLY A 64 2.10 -17.08 -17.98
N SER A 65 3.14 -17.70 -18.57
CA SER A 65 3.16 -18.09 -19.98
C SER A 65 2.06 -19.08 -20.38
N ASN A 66 1.47 -19.84 -19.44
CA ASN A 66 0.42 -20.82 -19.70
C ASN A 66 -0.99 -20.33 -19.34
N LEU A 67 -1.13 -19.26 -18.54
CA LEU A 67 -2.41 -18.66 -18.10
C LEU A 67 -3.42 -19.67 -17.53
N ASP A 68 -2.97 -20.66 -16.78
CA ASP A 68 -3.84 -21.64 -16.13
C ASP A 68 -4.56 -21.04 -14.90
N TRP A 69 -5.74 -21.57 -14.58
CA TRP A 69 -6.56 -21.10 -13.46
C TRP A 69 -6.09 -21.60 -12.09
N GLY A 70 -4.96 -22.28 -12.03
CA GLY A 70 -4.31 -22.71 -10.80
C GLY A 70 -3.02 -23.41 -11.06
N PHE A 71 -2.09 -23.30 -10.13
CA PHE A 71 -0.76 -23.90 -10.19
C PHE A 71 -0.53 -24.78 -8.97
N ASN A 72 0.48 -25.63 -8.99
CA ASN A 72 0.74 -26.62 -7.95
C ASN A 72 0.84 -26.03 -6.53
N LYS A 73 1.35 -24.80 -6.41
CA LYS A 73 1.57 -24.15 -5.10
C LYS A 73 0.56 -23.03 -4.81
N HIS A 74 0.13 -22.30 -5.84
CA HIS A 74 -0.50 -20.99 -5.68
C HIS A 74 -1.66 -20.77 -6.65
N PRO A 75 -2.62 -19.90 -6.28
CA PRO A 75 -3.66 -19.42 -7.18
C PRO A 75 -3.07 -18.54 -8.32
N PRO A 76 -3.86 -18.24 -9.37
CA PRO A 76 -3.33 -17.73 -10.63
C PRO A 76 -3.02 -16.24 -10.66
N ALA A 77 -3.53 -15.42 -9.74
CA ALA A 77 -3.50 -13.96 -9.88
C ALA A 77 -2.08 -13.39 -9.99
N VAL A 78 -1.11 -13.92 -9.23
CA VAL A 78 0.29 -13.46 -9.29
C VAL A 78 0.86 -13.67 -10.69
N ALA A 79 0.66 -14.87 -11.26
CA ALA A 79 1.11 -15.20 -12.60
C ALA A 79 0.44 -14.31 -13.66
N PHE A 80 -0.85 -14.01 -13.51
CA PHE A 80 -1.59 -13.15 -14.44
C PHE A 80 -1.10 -11.70 -14.41
N PHE A 81 -0.84 -11.14 -13.22
CA PHE A 81 -0.29 -9.78 -13.13
C PHE A 81 1.12 -9.70 -13.73
N LEU A 82 1.96 -10.70 -13.50
CA LEU A 82 3.29 -10.77 -14.08
C LEU A 82 3.23 -10.92 -15.60
N GLU A 83 2.34 -11.77 -16.13
CA GLU A 83 2.16 -11.93 -17.55
C GLU A 83 1.73 -10.64 -18.24
N VAL A 84 0.77 -9.90 -17.66
CA VAL A 84 0.38 -8.57 -18.17
C VAL A 84 1.59 -7.63 -18.24
N PHE A 85 2.44 -7.61 -17.20
CA PHE A 85 3.65 -6.78 -17.21
C PHE A 85 4.67 -7.27 -18.25
N TYR A 86 4.82 -8.58 -18.40
CA TYR A 86 5.68 -9.15 -19.43
C TYR A 86 5.23 -8.76 -20.85
N GLN A 87 3.94 -8.80 -21.15
CA GLN A 87 3.40 -8.38 -22.45
C GLN A 87 3.63 -6.89 -22.75
N ILE A 88 3.74 -6.04 -21.72
CA ILE A 88 3.94 -4.59 -21.88
C ILE A 88 5.44 -4.25 -21.93
N PHE A 89 6.24 -4.81 -21.03
CA PHE A 89 7.63 -4.41 -20.79
C PHE A 89 8.66 -5.47 -21.22
N GLY A 90 8.22 -6.67 -21.57
CA GLY A 90 9.13 -7.79 -21.90
C GLY A 90 9.93 -8.26 -20.69
N SER A 91 11.15 -8.74 -20.93
CA SER A 91 12.07 -9.28 -19.91
C SER A 91 12.86 -8.21 -19.16
N GLN A 92 12.25 -7.06 -18.87
CA GLN A 92 12.92 -5.96 -18.15
C GLN A 92 12.74 -6.10 -16.62
N ASP A 93 13.79 -6.43 -15.89
CA ASP A 93 13.74 -6.69 -14.45
C ASP A 93 13.14 -5.54 -13.63
N TRP A 94 13.47 -4.29 -14.00
CA TRP A 94 12.94 -3.10 -13.33
C TRP A 94 11.40 -3.03 -13.34
N ALA A 95 10.75 -3.56 -14.37
CA ALA A 95 9.30 -3.54 -14.49
C ALA A 95 8.63 -4.40 -13.43
N TYR A 96 9.24 -5.52 -13.05
CA TYR A 96 8.71 -6.41 -12.02
C TYR A 96 8.92 -5.84 -10.62
N TYR A 97 10.03 -5.14 -10.38
CA TYR A 97 10.19 -4.35 -9.15
C TYR A 97 9.17 -3.21 -9.07
N LEU A 98 8.90 -2.53 -10.20
CA LEU A 98 7.85 -1.52 -10.27
C LEU A 98 6.47 -2.10 -9.94
N LEU A 99 6.13 -3.28 -10.48
CA LEU A 99 4.88 -3.97 -10.18
C LEU A 99 4.71 -4.21 -8.68
N CYS A 100 5.77 -4.69 -8.00
CA CYS A 100 5.78 -4.85 -6.55
C CYS A 100 5.37 -3.55 -5.86
N GLN A 101 6.03 -2.45 -6.21
CA GLN A 101 5.82 -1.17 -5.55
C GLN A 101 4.47 -0.54 -5.86
N ILE A 102 3.89 -0.79 -7.04
CA ILE A 102 2.52 -0.40 -7.36
C ILE A 102 1.55 -1.04 -6.36
N PHE A 103 1.69 -2.33 -6.07
CA PHE A 103 0.82 -3.04 -5.13
C PHE A 103 0.97 -2.52 -3.69
N VAL A 104 2.20 -2.25 -3.25
CA VAL A 104 2.47 -1.66 -1.92
C VAL A 104 1.87 -0.25 -1.82
N VAL A 105 2.09 0.58 -2.84
CA VAL A 105 1.57 1.96 -2.87
C VAL A 105 0.05 1.98 -2.89
N ILE A 106 -0.61 1.07 -3.61
CA ILE A 106 -2.09 0.95 -3.55
C ILE A 106 -2.52 0.63 -2.12
N ALA A 107 -1.85 -0.30 -1.43
CA ALA A 107 -2.16 -0.59 -0.03
C ALA A 107 -1.99 0.64 0.86
N PHE A 108 -0.91 1.42 0.71
CA PHE A 108 -0.70 2.67 1.45
C PHE A 108 -1.79 3.72 1.19
N ILE A 109 -2.22 3.87 -0.07
CA ILE A 109 -3.31 4.78 -0.43
C ILE A 109 -4.62 4.37 0.25
N VAL A 110 -4.93 3.08 0.26
CA VAL A 110 -6.13 2.55 0.91
C VAL A 110 -6.08 2.76 2.41
N VAL A 111 -4.94 2.46 3.06
CA VAL A 111 -4.75 2.66 4.50
C VAL A 111 -4.82 4.13 4.87
N PHE A 112 -4.21 5.04 4.09
CA PHE A 112 -4.32 6.47 4.31
C PHE A 112 -5.78 6.94 4.27
N LYS A 113 -6.53 6.53 3.24
CA LYS A 113 -7.93 6.87 3.08
C LYS A 113 -8.80 6.29 4.19
N PHE A 114 -8.60 5.03 4.55
CA PHE A 114 -9.30 4.38 5.65
C PHE A 114 -9.07 5.11 6.97
N ALA A 115 -7.81 5.40 7.30
CA ALA A 115 -7.45 6.14 8.50
C ALA A 115 -8.02 7.58 8.51
N GLU A 116 -8.10 8.25 7.34
CA GLU A 116 -8.70 9.58 7.22
C GLU A 116 -10.21 9.54 7.51
N GLU A 117 -10.93 8.54 7.00
CA GLU A 117 -12.35 8.38 7.26
C GLU A 117 -12.63 7.95 8.71
N LEU A 118 -11.77 7.09 9.29
CA LEU A 118 -11.90 6.57 10.65
C LEU A 118 -11.59 7.63 11.71
N PHE A 119 -10.42 8.28 11.61
CA PHE A 119 -9.94 9.24 12.61
C PHE A 119 -10.36 10.68 12.33
N LYS A 120 -10.83 10.97 11.10
CA LYS A 120 -11.13 12.35 10.62
C LYS A 120 -9.96 13.31 10.85
N ASN A 121 -8.74 12.80 10.78
CA ASN A 121 -7.51 13.50 11.09
C ASN A 121 -6.37 13.08 10.16
N LYS A 122 -5.96 13.99 9.27
CA LYS A 122 -4.90 13.74 8.27
C LYS A 122 -3.52 13.43 8.89
N THR A 123 -3.24 13.97 10.08
CA THR A 123 -1.98 13.65 10.77
C THR A 123 -1.95 12.19 11.21
N LEU A 124 -3.04 11.69 11.79
CA LEU A 124 -3.14 10.27 12.16
C LEU A 124 -3.12 9.37 10.94
N SER A 125 -3.74 9.79 9.83
CA SER A 125 -3.70 9.03 8.56
C SER A 125 -2.27 8.89 8.03
N LEU A 126 -1.51 9.97 8.05
CA LEU A 126 -0.09 9.93 7.64
C LEU A 126 0.74 9.06 8.58
N ILE A 127 0.56 9.19 9.90
CA ILE A 127 1.24 8.36 10.89
C ILE A 127 0.92 6.87 10.66
N SER A 128 -0.33 6.52 10.37
CA SER A 128 -0.72 5.13 10.10
C SER A 128 0.07 4.52 8.95
N VAL A 129 0.28 5.26 7.86
CA VAL A 129 1.07 4.79 6.72
C VAL A 129 2.57 4.75 7.03
N LEU A 130 3.10 5.74 7.76
CA LEU A 130 4.51 5.75 8.17
C LEU A 130 4.83 4.60 9.14
N LEU A 131 3.87 4.17 9.96
CA LEU A 131 4.02 2.98 10.80
C LEU A 131 4.10 1.70 9.96
N LEU A 132 3.36 1.60 8.86
CA LEU A 132 3.49 0.47 7.92
C LEU A 132 4.85 0.46 7.25
N GLU A 133 5.36 1.62 6.81
CA GLU A 133 6.73 1.73 6.27
C GLU A 133 7.79 1.29 7.29
N GLY A 134 7.54 1.50 8.59
CA GLY A 134 8.40 1.01 9.67
C GLY A 134 8.42 -0.52 9.83
N VAL A 135 7.50 -1.23 9.18
CA VAL A 135 7.44 -2.70 9.21
C VAL A 135 8.27 -3.27 8.07
N TYR A 136 9.25 -4.12 8.40
CA TYR A 136 10.16 -4.77 7.44
C TYR A 136 9.45 -5.38 6.21
N PHE A 137 8.23 -5.87 6.39
CA PHE A 137 7.45 -6.50 5.35
C PHE A 137 7.00 -5.54 4.23
N TYR A 138 6.86 -4.23 4.51
CA TYR A 138 6.41 -3.25 3.54
C TYR A 138 7.56 -2.57 2.77
N ASN A 139 8.79 -2.96 3.04
CA ASN A 139 9.98 -2.40 2.39
C ASN A 139 10.95 -3.49 1.91
N PHE A 140 11.76 -4.10 2.77
CA PHE A 140 12.84 -5.03 2.38
C PHE A 140 12.38 -6.31 1.69
N THR A 141 11.18 -6.82 1.95
CA THR A 141 10.65 -8.02 1.30
C THR A 141 9.87 -7.73 0.03
N THR A 142 9.55 -6.46 -0.23
CA THR A 142 8.70 -6.06 -1.36
C THR A 142 9.32 -6.18 -2.75
N PRO A 143 10.65 -6.24 -2.96
CA PRO A 143 11.21 -6.46 -4.29
C PRO A 143 10.87 -7.82 -4.92
N GLU A 144 10.29 -8.76 -4.17
CA GLU A 144 9.86 -10.05 -4.70
C GLU A 144 8.35 -10.07 -4.94
N PHE A 145 7.92 -10.03 -6.22
CA PHE A 145 6.50 -10.14 -6.54
C PHE A 145 6.02 -11.58 -6.36
N ASN A 146 5.41 -11.82 -5.23
CA ASN A 146 4.89 -13.12 -4.82
C ASN A 146 3.45 -12.99 -4.29
N VAL A 147 2.88 -14.09 -3.84
CA VAL A 147 1.51 -14.17 -3.30
C VAL A 147 1.27 -13.21 -2.12
N ASN A 148 2.32 -12.91 -1.34
CA ASN A 148 2.20 -12.03 -0.18
C ASN A 148 2.08 -10.56 -0.61
N ILE A 149 2.88 -10.12 -1.57
CA ILE A 149 2.82 -8.76 -2.10
C ILE A 149 1.55 -8.57 -2.95
N CYS A 150 1.19 -9.56 -3.77
CA CYS A 150 0.00 -9.50 -4.59
C CYS A 150 -1.29 -9.32 -3.76
N GLN A 151 -1.41 -9.94 -2.60
CA GLN A 151 -2.62 -9.83 -1.77
C GLN A 151 -2.73 -8.51 -0.98
N LEU A 152 -1.62 -7.73 -0.76
CA LEU A 152 -1.60 -6.56 0.12
C LEU A 152 -2.72 -5.54 -0.16
N PRO A 153 -2.89 -5.04 -1.40
CA PRO A 153 -3.94 -4.06 -1.67
C PRO A 153 -5.33 -4.63 -1.46
N PHE A 154 -5.54 -5.91 -1.74
CA PHE A 154 -6.84 -6.55 -1.57
C PHE A 154 -7.20 -6.76 -0.09
N TRP A 155 -6.21 -7.06 0.77
CA TRP A 155 -6.38 -7.05 2.23
C TRP A 155 -6.85 -5.68 2.72
N ALA A 156 -6.14 -4.64 2.35
CA ALA A 156 -6.49 -3.28 2.75
C ALA A 156 -7.89 -2.87 2.25
N LEU A 157 -8.22 -3.19 0.98
CA LEU A 157 -9.51 -2.90 0.37
C LEU A 157 -10.65 -3.67 1.04
N CYS A 158 -10.48 -4.96 1.33
CA CYS A 158 -11.50 -5.75 2.01
C CYS A 158 -11.78 -5.20 3.41
N VAL A 159 -10.75 -4.91 4.20
CA VAL A 159 -10.93 -4.29 5.54
C VAL A 159 -11.64 -2.94 5.43
N TYR A 160 -11.24 -2.08 4.48
CA TYR A 160 -11.83 -0.77 4.29
C TYR A 160 -13.31 -0.85 3.89
N TYR A 161 -13.67 -1.70 2.91
CA TYR A 161 -15.07 -1.82 2.46
C TYR A 161 -15.94 -2.55 3.48
N SER A 162 -15.41 -3.53 4.21
CA SER A 162 -16.12 -4.16 5.33
C SER A 162 -16.45 -3.12 6.41
N TRP A 163 -15.46 -2.33 6.84
CA TRP A 163 -15.71 -1.25 7.80
C TRP A 163 -16.76 -0.25 7.30
N ARG A 164 -16.72 0.16 6.02
CA ARG A 164 -17.72 1.06 5.46
C ARG A 164 -19.15 0.51 5.50
N LEU A 165 -19.32 -0.78 5.28
CA LEU A 165 -20.63 -1.43 5.33
C LEU A 165 -21.18 -1.47 6.77
N PHE A 166 -20.30 -1.69 7.76
CA PHE A 166 -20.71 -1.67 9.18
C PHE A 166 -20.99 -0.26 9.70
N ASP A 167 -20.14 0.72 9.39
CA ASP A 167 -20.22 2.08 9.94
C ASP A 167 -21.44 2.87 9.40
N LYS A 168 -21.77 2.70 8.12
CA LYS A 168 -22.81 3.52 7.46
C LYS A 168 -24.25 3.12 7.76
N HIS A 169 -24.50 2.03 8.45
CA HIS A 169 -25.84 1.48 8.73
C HIS A 169 -26.76 1.36 7.50
N GLN A 170 -26.25 1.62 6.30
CA GLN A 170 -26.96 1.50 5.02
C GLN A 170 -26.16 0.65 4.06
N ILE A 171 -26.73 -0.47 3.67
CA ILE A 171 -26.11 -1.37 2.70
C ILE A 171 -26.13 -0.68 1.33
N ASN A 172 -24.95 -0.33 0.83
CA ASN A 172 -24.78 0.20 -0.52
C ASN A 172 -24.31 -0.94 -1.44
N PHE A 173 -25.11 -1.21 -2.49
CA PHE A 173 -24.80 -2.25 -3.48
C PHE A 173 -23.36 -2.12 -4.06
N LYS A 174 -22.93 -0.88 -4.32
CA LYS A 174 -21.57 -0.62 -4.83
C LYS A 174 -20.49 -1.09 -3.87
N ASP A 175 -20.61 -0.79 -2.57
CA ASP A 175 -19.62 -1.18 -1.57
C ASP A 175 -19.63 -2.71 -1.37
N CYS A 176 -20.79 -3.36 -1.43
CA CYS A 176 -20.92 -4.83 -1.41
C CYS A 176 -20.27 -5.47 -2.64
N PHE A 177 -20.52 -4.93 -3.83
CA PHE A 177 -19.92 -5.44 -5.07
C PHE A 177 -18.39 -5.31 -5.05
N LEU A 178 -17.88 -4.14 -4.63
CA LEU A 178 -16.42 -3.92 -4.52
C LEU A 178 -15.77 -4.82 -3.47
N LEU A 179 -16.43 -5.03 -2.32
CA LEU A 179 -15.94 -5.98 -1.32
C LEU A 179 -15.85 -7.39 -1.91
N GLY A 180 -16.90 -7.87 -2.59
CA GLY A 180 -16.90 -9.20 -3.22
C GLY A 180 -15.84 -9.33 -4.32
N LEU A 181 -15.67 -8.30 -5.16
CA LEU A 181 -14.65 -8.25 -6.21
C LEU A 181 -13.23 -8.36 -5.61
N PHE A 182 -12.91 -7.52 -4.62
CA PHE A 182 -11.59 -7.53 -4.00
C PHE A 182 -11.33 -8.78 -3.16
N ALA A 183 -12.36 -9.33 -2.52
CA ALA A 183 -12.29 -10.61 -1.84
C ALA A 183 -11.97 -11.75 -2.82
N GLY A 184 -12.63 -11.77 -3.99
CA GLY A 184 -12.37 -12.74 -5.06
C GLY A 184 -10.94 -12.66 -5.59
N ILE A 185 -10.46 -11.45 -5.94
CA ILE A 185 -9.08 -11.27 -6.43
C ILE A 185 -8.07 -11.59 -5.31
N GLY A 186 -8.33 -11.19 -4.08
CA GLY A 186 -7.48 -11.52 -2.93
C GLY A 186 -7.36 -13.03 -2.71
N PHE A 187 -8.45 -13.77 -2.81
CA PHE A 187 -8.45 -15.23 -2.73
C PHE A 187 -7.67 -15.86 -3.90
N LEU A 188 -7.82 -15.32 -5.12
CA LEU A 188 -7.04 -15.75 -6.29
C LEU A 188 -5.56 -15.34 -6.20
N SER A 189 -5.20 -14.44 -5.30
CA SER A 189 -3.80 -14.09 -5.03
C SER A 189 -3.14 -15.06 -4.06
N LYS A 190 -3.87 -15.50 -3.01
CA LYS A 190 -3.40 -16.45 -2.02
C LYS A 190 -4.55 -17.16 -1.34
N TYR A 191 -4.55 -18.50 -1.30
CA TYR A 191 -5.62 -19.27 -0.66
C TYR A 191 -5.81 -18.94 0.83
N LEU A 192 -4.73 -18.61 1.55
CA LEU A 192 -4.80 -18.18 2.96
C LEU A 192 -5.54 -16.84 3.17
N PHE A 193 -5.87 -16.13 2.09
CA PHE A 193 -6.73 -14.94 2.15
C PHE A 193 -8.10 -15.24 2.76
N ILE A 194 -8.54 -16.51 2.71
CA ILE A 194 -9.80 -16.95 3.32
C ILE A 194 -9.87 -16.65 4.83
N TYR A 195 -8.74 -16.62 5.53
CA TYR A 195 -8.73 -16.27 6.96
C TYR A 195 -9.22 -14.85 7.23
N LEU A 196 -8.94 -13.91 6.32
CA LEU A 196 -9.50 -12.57 6.42
C LEU A 196 -11.02 -12.54 6.20
N LEU A 197 -11.52 -13.41 5.32
CA LEU A 197 -12.95 -13.43 4.98
C LEU A 197 -13.81 -14.10 6.05
N ILE A 198 -13.21 -14.90 6.93
CA ILE A 198 -13.89 -15.58 8.03
C ILE A 198 -13.81 -14.77 9.33
N ALA A 199 -12.77 -13.93 9.50
CA ALA A 199 -12.54 -13.11 10.70
C ALA A 199 -13.52 -11.95 10.82
#